data_ab408fb5b680e239ac9c11152878720e
#
_entry.id   ab408fb5b680e239ac9c11152878720e
#
_cell.length_a   1.000
_cell.length_b   1.000
_cell.length_c   1.000
_cell.angle_alpha   90.00
_cell.angle_beta   90.00
_cell.angle_gamma   90.00
#
_symmetry.space_group_name_H-M   'P 1'
#
loop_
_entity.id
_entity.type
_entity.pdbx_description
1 polymer ?
#
loop_
_entity_poly.entity_id
_entity_poly.type
_entity_poly.pdbx_seq_one_letter_code
_entity_poly.pdbx_strand_id
1 'polypeptide(L)'
;MQKFLLDEKFLLDEKYLSPDTRNFYREVLTRLGWSKISFLVGGAFAFGCYTRVVRDTKDLDIFVYPQDAESILKELERAGYQTEFTDRLWIAKAFHGECVVDVIFGSGNGIGNVDEEWFAHAYKGDLLGIEARLIPPEEMIWSKAFVMTRDRYDGADVAHLLLTFAERLDWKRIERRFDVHWRVLYNHLLLFGYIYPSERARIPAWIMQELAQRLREETEAPPPAKRVCQGTLLSMVDYDIDVEQWGYRDPRPVKPTFRNPGAPGDTGHR
;
A
#
# COMPACT_ATOMS: atom_id res chain seq x y z
N MET A 1 8.93 -24.57 4.45
CA MET A 1 8.05 -23.39 4.63
C MET A 1 8.20 -22.94 6.08
N GLN A 2 9.16 -22.06 6.36
CA GLN A 2 9.43 -21.55 7.71
C GLN A 2 8.38 -20.49 8.02
N LYS A 3 7.46 -20.80 8.94
CA LYS A 3 6.52 -19.84 9.51
C LYS A 3 7.34 -18.83 10.32
N PHE A 4 7.57 -17.65 9.78
CA PHE A 4 8.10 -16.54 10.55
C PHE A 4 7.02 -16.08 11.52
N LEU A 5 7.10 -16.53 12.76
CA LEU A 5 6.47 -15.86 13.88
C LEU A 5 7.27 -14.56 14.07
N LEU A 6 6.59 -13.42 14.09
CA LEU A 6 7.16 -12.20 14.65
C LEU A 6 7.37 -12.50 16.14
N ASP A 7 8.63 -12.72 16.55
CA ASP A 7 8.98 -12.97 17.94
C ASP A 7 8.56 -11.76 18.77
N GLU A 8 7.74 -12.04 19.81
CA GLU A 8 7.11 -11.15 20.77
C GLU A 8 5.78 -10.52 20.31
N LYS A 9 4.76 -10.64 21.17
CA LYS A 9 3.50 -9.91 21.10
C LYS A 9 3.77 -8.42 20.97
N PHE A 10 3.74 -7.89 19.75
CA PHE A 10 3.58 -6.46 19.57
C PHE A 10 2.13 -6.14 19.92
N LEU A 11 1.90 -5.88 21.19
CA LEU A 11 0.69 -5.23 21.64
C LEU A 11 0.82 -3.79 21.13
N LEU A 12 0.08 -3.42 20.09
CA LEU A 12 -0.26 -2.02 19.89
C LEU A 12 -0.77 -1.56 21.25
N ASP A 13 -0.02 -0.62 21.85
CA ASP A 13 -0.30 -0.18 23.19
C ASP A 13 -1.76 0.27 23.18
N GLU A 14 -2.61 -0.43 23.94
CA GLU A 14 -4.07 -0.18 24.04
C GLU A 14 -4.38 1.30 24.34
N LYS A 15 -3.37 2.02 24.76
CA LYS A 15 -3.26 3.43 25.07
C LYS A 15 -3.56 4.37 23.90
N TYR A 16 -3.34 3.94 22.64
CA TYR A 16 -3.50 4.80 21.45
C TYR A 16 -4.85 4.65 20.75
N LEU A 17 -5.68 3.71 21.18
CA LEU A 17 -7.03 3.53 20.65
C LEU A 17 -8.06 3.78 21.73
N SER A 18 -9.12 4.52 21.39
CA SER A 18 -10.28 4.62 22.27
C SER A 18 -10.88 3.21 22.49
N PRO A 19 -11.55 2.96 23.65
CA PRO A 19 -12.22 1.69 23.87
C PRO A 19 -13.21 1.32 22.75
N ASP A 20 -13.94 2.31 22.22
CA ASP A 20 -14.93 2.12 21.16
C ASP A 20 -14.26 1.73 19.84
N THR A 21 -13.18 2.44 19.44
CA THR A 21 -12.38 2.12 18.25
C THR A 21 -11.81 0.70 18.34
N ARG A 22 -11.24 0.35 19.51
CA ARG A 22 -10.70 -0.98 19.74
C ARG A 22 -11.76 -2.07 19.61
N ASN A 23 -12.93 -1.87 20.23
CA ASN A 23 -14.02 -2.83 20.16
C ASN A 23 -14.52 -3.00 18.73
N PHE A 24 -14.67 -1.90 18.00
CA PHE A 24 -15.05 -1.92 16.58
C PHE A 24 -14.07 -2.73 15.73
N TYR A 25 -12.77 -2.45 15.83
CA TYR A 25 -11.77 -3.18 15.04
C TYR A 25 -11.71 -4.67 15.41
N ARG A 26 -11.83 -5.00 16.70
CA ARG A 26 -11.93 -6.40 17.16
C ARG A 26 -13.14 -7.10 16.57
N GLU A 27 -14.29 -6.45 16.57
CA GLU A 27 -15.52 -7.00 16.00
C GLU A 27 -15.37 -7.25 14.49
N VAL A 28 -14.84 -6.26 13.75
CA VAL A 28 -14.58 -6.38 12.31
C VAL A 28 -13.64 -7.56 12.03
N LEU A 29 -12.47 -7.63 12.69
CA LEU A 29 -11.51 -8.71 12.49
C LEU A 29 -12.09 -10.08 12.82
N THR A 30 -12.84 -10.19 13.91
CA THR A 30 -13.49 -11.44 14.32
C THR A 30 -14.52 -11.89 13.29
N ARG A 31 -15.38 -10.98 12.83
CA ARG A 31 -16.42 -11.24 11.84
C ARG A 31 -15.83 -11.66 10.50
N LEU A 32 -14.84 -10.92 10.02
CA LEU A 32 -14.16 -11.26 8.77
C LEU A 32 -13.42 -12.59 8.88
N GLY A 33 -12.85 -12.92 10.04
CA GLY A 33 -12.26 -14.23 10.30
C GLY A 33 -13.26 -15.39 10.17
N TRP A 34 -14.55 -15.17 10.49
CA TRP A 34 -15.61 -16.18 10.33
C TRP A 34 -16.19 -16.22 8.91
N SER A 35 -16.08 -15.16 8.14
CA SER A 35 -16.68 -15.06 6.79
C SER A 35 -16.05 -15.98 5.76
N LYS A 36 -14.89 -16.56 6.04
CA LYS A 36 -14.06 -17.36 5.12
C LYS A 36 -13.53 -16.57 3.91
N ILE A 37 -13.72 -15.25 3.87
CA ILE A 37 -13.13 -14.39 2.85
C ILE A 37 -11.71 -14.07 3.28
N SER A 38 -10.75 -14.26 2.38
CA SER A 38 -9.34 -13.99 2.68
C SER A 38 -9.07 -12.49 2.77
N PHE A 39 -8.45 -12.05 3.84
CA PHE A 39 -7.98 -10.68 4.00
C PHE A 39 -6.62 -10.63 4.70
N LEU A 40 -5.92 -9.53 4.54
CA LEU A 40 -4.67 -9.21 5.23
C LEU A 40 -4.82 -7.86 5.93
N VAL A 41 -4.17 -7.70 7.07
CA VAL A 41 -4.09 -6.40 7.76
C VAL A 41 -2.84 -5.67 7.29
N GLY A 42 -2.96 -4.39 7.00
CA GLY A 42 -1.88 -3.52 6.55
C GLY A 42 -1.72 -2.26 7.39
N GLY A 43 -1.42 -1.16 6.71
CA GLY A 43 -1.37 0.18 7.30
C GLY A 43 -0.49 0.31 8.53
N ALA A 44 -0.92 1.18 9.45
CA ALA A 44 -0.19 1.47 10.68
C ALA A 44 -0.01 0.23 11.57
N PHE A 45 -0.97 -0.70 11.56
CA PHE A 45 -0.92 -1.90 12.38
C PHE A 45 0.19 -2.87 11.93
N ALA A 46 0.23 -3.24 10.65
CA ALA A 46 1.29 -4.10 10.14
C ALA A 46 2.65 -3.39 10.19
N PHE A 47 2.69 -2.09 9.91
CA PHE A 47 3.90 -1.29 10.04
C PHE A 47 4.47 -1.32 11.46
N GLY A 48 3.62 -1.14 12.47
CA GLY A 48 4.01 -1.25 13.87
C GLY A 48 4.55 -2.64 14.25
N CYS A 49 3.93 -3.70 13.73
CA CYS A 49 4.43 -5.06 13.94
C CYS A 49 5.86 -5.25 13.39
N TYR A 50 6.18 -4.64 12.24
CA TYR A 50 7.49 -4.77 11.60
C TYR A 50 8.55 -3.86 12.20
N THR A 51 8.19 -2.62 12.51
CA THR A 51 9.15 -1.56 12.85
C THR A 51 9.19 -1.22 14.34
N ARG A 52 8.20 -1.66 15.11
CA ARG A 52 7.96 -1.23 16.51
C ARG A 52 7.63 0.26 16.64
N VAL A 53 7.41 0.96 15.53
CA VAL A 53 6.96 2.36 15.53
C VAL A 53 5.44 2.38 15.68
N VAL A 54 4.97 2.91 16.79
CA VAL A 54 3.53 3.09 17.05
C VAL A 54 3.12 4.48 16.61
N ARG A 55 2.01 4.57 15.92
CA ARG A 55 1.39 5.83 15.48
C ARG A 55 -0.08 5.81 15.81
N ASP A 56 -0.63 6.96 16.12
CA ASP A 56 -2.07 7.13 16.13
C ASP A 56 -2.62 6.82 14.75
N THR A 57 -3.60 5.95 14.69
CA THR A 57 -4.31 5.62 13.47
C THR A 57 -5.80 5.82 13.67
N LYS A 58 -6.47 6.37 12.65
CA LYS A 58 -7.91 6.60 12.62
C LYS A 58 -8.67 5.56 11.81
N ASP A 59 -7.90 4.66 11.18
CA ASP A 59 -8.39 3.65 10.26
C ASP A 59 -7.73 2.29 10.51
N LEU A 60 -8.43 1.25 10.13
CA LEU A 60 -7.93 -0.12 10.03
C LEU A 60 -7.85 -0.46 8.54
N ASP A 61 -6.64 -0.61 8.03
CA ASP A 61 -6.42 -1.01 6.64
C ASP A 61 -6.50 -2.54 6.50
N ILE A 62 -7.44 -3.03 5.70
CA ILE A 62 -7.51 -4.43 5.29
C ILE A 62 -7.32 -4.55 3.78
N PHE A 63 -6.55 -5.54 3.37
CA PHE A 63 -6.24 -5.82 1.97
C PHE A 63 -6.94 -7.10 1.54
N VAL A 64 -7.65 -7.03 0.43
CA VAL A 64 -8.47 -8.14 -0.10
C VAL A 64 -8.23 -8.30 -1.60
N TYR A 65 -8.54 -9.47 -2.16
CA TYR A 65 -8.56 -9.60 -3.61
C TYR A 65 -9.61 -8.65 -4.21
N PRO A 66 -9.37 -8.07 -5.41
CA PRO A 66 -10.35 -7.18 -6.05
C PRO A 66 -11.75 -7.79 -6.20
N GLN A 67 -11.84 -9.09 -6.52
CA GLN A 67 -13.12 -9.80 -6.65
C GLN A 67 -13.85 -10.02 -5.33
N ASP A 68 -13.17 -9.92 -4.18
CA ASP A 68 -13.75 -10.15 -2.87
C ASP A 68 -14.21 -8.87 -2.17
N ALA A 69 -13.85 -7.69 -2.71
CA ALA A 69 -14.15 -6.39 -2.10
C ALA A 69 -15.65 -6.21 -1.81
N GLU A 70 -16.52 -6.51 -2.79
CA GLU A 70 -17.98 -6.40 -2.61
C GLU A 70 -18.51 -7.38 -1.56
N SER A 71 -17.93 -8.58 -1.47
CA SER A 71 -18.33 -9.59 -0.49
C SER A 71 -17.96 -9.17 0.94
N ILE A 72 -16.78 -8.54 1.12
CA ILE A 72 -16.36 -7.95 2.40
C ILE A 72 -17.33 -6.85 2.82
N LEU A 73 -17.67 -5.92 1.91
CA LEU A 73 -18.61 -4.84 2.23
C LEU A 73 -19.97 -5.38 2.66
N LYS A 74 -20.50 -6.39 1.96
CA LYS A 74 -21.77 -7.05 2.35
C LYS A 74 -21.71 -7.69 3.73
N GLU A 75 -20.57 -8.29 4.11
CA GLU A 75 -20.40 -8.84 5.48
C GLU A 75 -20.40 -7.73 6.54
N LEU A 76 -19.78 -6.58 6.23
CA LEU A 76 -19.75 -5.43 7.14
C LEU A 76 -21.13 -4.75 7.22
N GLU A 77 -21.88 -4.66 6.11
CA GLU A 77 -23.28 -4.17 6.10
C GLU A 77 -24.21 -5.05 6.95
N ARG A 78 -24.05 -6.39 6.88
CA ARG A 78 -24.81 -7.31 7.75
C ARG A 78 -24.50 -7.13 9.22
N ALA A 79 -23.35 -6.55 9.55
CA ALA A 79 -22.99 -6.14 10.90
C ALA A 79 -23.63 -4.81 11.32
N GLY A 80 -24.30 -4.11 10.41
CA GLY A 80 -24.93 -2.81 10.64
C GLY A 80 -24.00 -1.63 10.36
N TYR A 81 -22.84 -1.84 9.74
CA TYR A 81 -21.92 -0.78 9.36
C TYR A 81 -22.31 -0.16 8.01
N GLN A 82 -22.10 1.15 7.91
CA GLN A 82 -22.26 1.84 6.62
C GLN A 82 -21.05 1.55 5.75
N THR A 83 -21.28 1.28 4.47
CA THR A 83 -20.20 1.00 3.52
C THR A 83 -20.32 1.85 2.26
N GLU A 84 -19.17 2.13 1.62
CA GLU A 84 -19.12 2.80 0.33
C GLU A 84 -17.88 2.40 -0.47
N PHE A 85 -17.99 2.42 -1.79
CA PHE A 85 -16.84 2.45 -2.67
C PHE A 85 -16.37 3.89 -2.82
N THR A 86 -15.25 4.24 -2.17
CA THR A 86 -14.61 5.56 -2.33
C THR A 86 -13.99 5.70 -3.72
N ASP A 87 -13.32 4.66 -4.19
CA ASP A 87 -12.88 4.50 -5.58
C ASP A 87 -12.99 3.04 -5.98
N ARG A 88 -13.80 2.74 -7.01
CA ARG A 88 -14.08 1.36 -7.47
C ARG A 88 -12.86 0.64 -8.04
N LEU A 89 -11.74 1.30 -8.22
CA LEU A 89 -10.52 0.71 -8.73
C LEU A 89 -9.61 0.16 -7.62
N TRP A 90 -9.70 0.71 -6.39
CA TRP A 90 -8.68 0.33 -5.41
C TRP A 90 -9.11 0.37 -3.93
N ILE A 91 -10.17 1.13 -3.54
CA ILE A 91 -10.54 1.32 -2.14
C ILE A 91 -12.04 1.46 -1.93
N ALA A 92 -12.52 0.82 -0.88
CA ALA A 92 -13.83 1.02 -0.29
C ALA A 92 -13.67 1.26 1.22
N LYS A 93 -14.72 1.70 1.88
CA LYS A 93 -14.71 2.03 3.30
C LYS A 93 -15.93 1.44 4.01
N ALA A 94 -15.72 1.11 5.30
CA ALA A 94 -16.79 0.85 6.23
C ALA A 94 -16.66 1.77 7.44
N PHE A 95 -17.80 2.25 7.95
CA PHE A 95 -17.86 3.27 8.99
C PHE A 95 -18.67 2.82 10.20
N HIS A 96 -18.19 3.21 11.38
CA HIS A 96 -18.93 3.11 12.64
C HIS A 96 -18.65 4.36 13.48
N GLY A 97 -19.56 5.33 13.46
CA GLY A 97 -19.29 6.65 14.02
C GLY A 97 -18.11 7.33 13.31
N GLU A 98 -17.06 7.67 14.06
CA GLU A 98 -15.82 8.23 13.51
C GLU A 98 -14.77 7.17 13.15
N CYS A 99 -15.03 5.90 13.46
CA CYS A 99 -14.12 4.82 13.16
C CYS A 99 -14.26 4.36 11.70
N VAL A 100 -13.14 4.09 11.05
CA VAL A 100 -13.09 3.71 9.64
C VAL A 100 -12.32 2.41 9.46
N VAL A 101 -12.82 1.55 8.57
CA VAL A 101 -12.06 0.43 7.99
C VAL A 101 -11.87 0.70 6.51
N ASP A 102 -10.62 0.79 6.09
CA ASP A 102 -10.27 0.88 4.68
C ASP A 102 -10.14 -0.52 4.08
N VAL A 103 -10.96 -0.79 3.08
CA VAL A 103 -10.96 -2.05 2.32
C VAL A 103 -10.21 -1.80 1.02
N ILE A 104 -8.95 -2.24 0.97
CA ILE A 104 -8.00 -1.94 -0.11
C ILE A 104 -7.84 -3.17 -0.98
N PHE A 105 -8.03 -3.03 -2.29
CA PHE A 105 -7.90 -4.11 -3.26
C PHE A 105 -7.01 -3.76 -4.46
N GLY A 106 -6.44 -2.55 -4.46
CA GLY A 106 -5.52 -2.06 -5.47
C GLY A 106 -4.70 -0.89 -4.97
N SER A 107 -4.22 -0.08 -5.88
CA SER A 107 -3.49 1.16 -5.59
C SER A 107 -4.08 2.34 -6.34
N GLY A 108 -4.07 3.53 -5.72
CA GLY A 108 -4.65 4.74 -6.32
C GLY A 108 -3.98 5.17 -7.62
N ASN A 109 -2.74 4.77 -7.85
CA ASN A 109 -2.02 5.00 -9.11
C ASN A 109 -2.28 3.91 -10.17
N GLY A 110 -3.02 2.85 -9.84
CA GLY A 110 -3.45 1.81 -10.76
C GLY A 110 -2.37 0.78 -11.16
N ILE A 111 -1.17 0.84 -10.58
CA ILE A 111 -0.09 -0.09 -10.91
C ILE A 111 -0.10 -1.38 -10.08
N GLY A 112 -0.85 -1.41 -8.99
CA GLY A 112 -0.88 -2.54 -8.08
C GLY A 112 -2.27 -3.01 -7.73
N ASN A 113 -2.48 -4.30 -7.92
CA ASN A 113 -3.62 -5.01 -7.37
C ASN A 113 -3.14 -5.96 -6.27
N VAL A 114 -4.00 -6.20 -5.30
CA VAL A 114 -3.76 -7.26 -4.32
C VAL A 114 -3.90 -8.60 -5.02
N ASP A 115 -2.81 -9.37 -5.06
CA ASP A 115 -2.70 -10.64 -5.78
C ASP A 115 -2.33 -11.81 -4.87
N GLU A 116 -2.17 -13.00 -5.45
CA GLU A 116 -1.85 -14.22 -4.70
C GLU A 116 -0.51 -14.14 -3.95
N GLU A 117 0.48 -13.40 -4.46
CA GLU A 117 1.78 -13.28 -3.79
C GLU A 117 1.66 -12.56 -2.44
N TRP A 118 0.74 -11.59 -2.30
CA TRP A 118 0.46 -10.95 -1.02
C TRP A 118 0.02 -11.98 0.02
N PHE A 119 -0.88 -12.87 -0.36
CA PHE A 119 -1.39 -13.90 0.54
C PHE A 119 -0.38 -15.03 0.77
N ALA A 120 0.35 -15.45 -0.26
CA ALA A 120 1.33 -16.54 -0.14
C ALA A 120 2.47 -16.20 0.83
N HIS A 121 2.85 -14.92 0.89
CA HIS A 121 3.96 -14.43 1.71
C HIS A 121 3.53 -13.68 2.97
N ALA A 122 2.23 -13.67 3.30
CA ALA A 122 1.70 -13.00 4.49
C ALA A 122 2.29 -13.52 5.78
N TYR A 123 2.61 -12.60 6.68
CA TYR A 123 3.10 -12.92 8.02
C TYR A 123 1.91 -13.12 8.97
N LYS A 124 2.13 -13.89 10.04
CA LYS A 124 1.18 -13.99 11.15
C LYS A 124 1.55 -12.98 12.21
N GLY A 125 0.57 -12.26 12.72
CA GLY A 125 0.69 -11.33 13.83
C GLY A 125 -0.49 -11.42 14.78
N ASP A 126 -0.35 -10.84 15.96
CA ASP A 126 -1.45 -10.62 16.89
C ASP A 126 -1.87 -9.16 16.80
N LEU A 127 -3.14 -8.92 16.50
CA LEU A 127 -3.71 -7.60 16.49
C LEU A 127 -4.89 -7.54 17.46
N LEU A 128 -4.74 -6.74 18.51
CA LEU A 128 -5.78 -6.57 19.54
C LEU A 128 -6.23 -7.90 20.18
N GLY A 129 -5.33 -8.89 20.31
CA GLY A 129 -5.61 -10.22 20.82
C GLY A 129 -6.28 -11.17 19.81
N ILE A 130 -6.27 -10.85 18.53
CA ILE A 130 -6.79 -11.66 17.44
C ILE A 130 -5.64 -12.04 16.50
N GLU A 131 -5.46 -13.34 16.20
CA GLU A 131 -4.50 -13.75 15.18
C GLU A 131 -4.94 -13.20 13.82
N ALA A 132 -4.09 -12.41 13.20
CA ALA A 132 -4.31 -11.81 11.90
C ALA A 132 -3.16 -12.14 10.94
N ARG A 133 -3.46 -12.12 9.64
CA ARG A 133 -2.45 -12.18 8.60
C ARG A 133 -2.11 -10.76 8.18
N LEU A 134 -0.82 -10.44 8.15
CA LEU A 134 -0.30 -9.11 7.80
C LEU A 134 0.19 -9.10 6.37
N ILE A 135 0.02 -7.98 5.67
CA ILE A 135 0.64 -7.80 4.35
C ILE A 135 2.15 -7.99 4.45
N PRO A 136 2.80 -8.64 3.48
CA PRO A 136 4.24 -8.81 3.54
C PRO A 136 4.98 -7.46 3.52
N PRO A 137 6.14 -7.35 4.17
CA PRO A 137 6.88 -6.09 4.22
C PRO A 137 7.35 -5.62 2.83
N GLU A 138 7.56 -6.52 1.88
CA GLU A 138 7.92 -6.20 0.51
C GLU A 138 6.79 -5.45 -0.22
N GLU A 139 5.55 -5.93 -0.09
CA GLU A 139 4.38 -5.27 -0.65
C GLU A 139 4.06 -3.97 0.09
N MET A 140 4.35 -3.90 1.39
CA MET A 140 4.25 -2.65 2.14
C MET A 140 5.26 -1.61 1.64
N ILE A 141 6.52 -1.99 1.44
CA ILE A 141 7.54 -1.13 0.84
C ILE A 141 7.09 -0.66 -0.54
N TRP A 142 6.62 -1.61 -1.38
CA TRP A 142 6.19 -1.29 -2.73
C TRP A 142 5.03 -0.30 -2.77
N SER A 143 3.97 -0.50 -1.98
CA SER A 143 2.81 0.40 -1.95
C SER A 143 3.17 1.79 -1.41
N LYS A 144 4.05 1.87 -0.40
CA LYS A 144 4.47 3.13 0.23
C LYS A 144 5.49 3.91 -0.61
N ALA A 145 6.32 3.22 -1.39
CA ALA A 145 7.38 3.85 -2.17
C ALA A 145 6.86 4.85 -3.23
N PHE A 146 5.62 4.67 -3.70
CA PHE A 146 5.00 5.56 -4.67
C PHE A 146 4.24 6.74 -4.06
N VAL A 147 4.15 6.85 -2.74
CA VAL A 147 3.47 7.97 -2.08
C VAL A 147 4.45 9.12 -1.91
N MET A 148 4.46 10.04 -2.90
CA MET A 148 5.36 11.19 -2.97
C MET A 148 4.56 12.44 -3.37
N THR A 149 3.51 12.75 -2.62
CA THR A 149 2.70 13.94 -2.85
C THR A 149 3.24 15.11 -2.02
N ARG A 150 2.78 16.33 -2.33
CA ARG A 150 3.13 17.53 -1.56
C ARG A 150 2.75 17.42 -0.10
N ASP A 151 1.61 16.78 0.19
CA ASP A 151 1.05 16.71 1.54
C ASP A 151 1.41 15.41 2.26
N ARG A 152 1.88 14.39 1.52
CA ARG A 152 2.21 13.08 2.07
C ARG A 152 3.41 12.46 1.36
N TYR A 153 4.40 12.08 2.15
CA TYR A 153 5.58 11.36 1.71
C TYR A 153 5.85 10.18 2.66
N ASP A 154 5.68 8.97 2.16
CA ASP A 154 5.84 7.74 2.97
C ASP A 154 7.30 7.20 2.96
N GLY A 155 8.26 7.95 2.45
CA GLY A 155 9.67 7.52 2.37
C GLY A 155 10.32 7.26 3.73
N ALA A 156 9.87 7.92 4.81
CA ALA A 156 10.31 7.59 6.16
C ALA A 156 9.87 6.18 6.57
N ASP A 157 8.65 5.76 6.18
CA ASP A 157 8.15 4.41 6.45
C ASP A 157 8.96 3.37 5.70
N VAL A 158 9.27 3.63 4.42
CA VAL A 158 10.17 2.75 3.63
C VAL A 158 11.53 2.64 4.31
N ALA A 159 12.12 3.76 4.75
CA ALA A 159 13.42 3.74 5.43
C ALA A 159 13.38 2.95 6.75
N HIS A 160 12.32 3.08 7.55
CA HIS A 160 12.15 2.31 8.79
C HIS A 160 11.97 0.80 8.52
N LEU A 161 11.20 0.44 7.49
CA LEU A 161 11.05 -0.98 7.08
C LEU A 161 12.40 -1.56 6.63
N LEU A 162 13.18 -0.82 5.84
CA LEU A 162 14.52 -1.22 5.46
C LEU A 162 15.45 -1.36 6.67
N LEU A 163 15.40 -0.40 7.61
CA LEU A 163 16.21 -0.44 8.82
C LEU A 163 15.95 -1.69 9.67
N THR A 164 14.69 -2.08 9.79
CA THR A 164 14.29 -3.14 10.72
C THR A 164 14.19 -4.52 10.05
N PHE A 165 14.01 -4.57 8.74
CA PHE A 165 13.62 -5.80 8.06
C PHE A 165 14.50 -6.18 6.85
N ALA A 166 15.45 -5.33 6.41
CA ALA A 166 16.22 -5.53 5.18
C ALA A 166 16.86 -6.92 5.05
N GLU A 167 17.35 -7.50 6.15
CA GLU A 167 18.00 -8.80 6.16
C GLU A 167 17.03 -9.99 5.96
N ARG A 168 15.71 -9.76 6.12
CA ARG A 168 14.65 -10.76 6.01
C ARG A 168 13.84 -10.61 4.72
N LEU A 169 14.05 -9.51 3.96
CA LEU A 169 13.33 -9.23 2.72
C LEU A 169 13.73 -10.18 1.60
N ASP A 170 12.74 -10.60 0.84
CA ASP A 170 12.97 -11.23 -0.47
C ASP A 170 13.28 -10.14 -1.51
N TRP A 171 14.57 -9.80 -1.62
CA TRP A 171 15.03 -8.76 -2.53
C TRP A 171 14.76 -9.06 -4.00
N LYS A 172 14.73 -10.33 -4.40
CA LYS A 172 14.36 -10.70 -5.78
C LYS A 172 12.88 -10.48 -6.05
N ARG A 173 12.01 -10.66 -5.04
CA ARG A 173 10.60 -10.33 -5.15
C ARG A 173 10.39 -8.82 -5.20
N ILE A 174 11.08 -8.04 -4.35
CA ILE A 174 11.07 -6.57 -4.42
C ILE A 174 11.46 -6.10 -5.83
N GLU A 175 12.58 -6.59 -6.34
CA GLU A 175 13.05 -6.24 -7.69
C GLU A 175 11.99 -6.51 -8.75
N ARG A 176 11.36 -7.70 -8.73
CA ARG A 176 10.27 -8.05 -9.66
C ARG A 176 9.03 -7.15 -9.49
N ARG A 177 8.68 -6.79 -8.23
CA ARG A 177 7.53 -5.90 -7.96
C ARG A 177 7.73 -4.50 -8.52
N PHE A 178 8.95 -3.98 -8.46
CA PHE A 178 9.25 -2.65 -9.01
C PHE A 178 9.44 -2.66 -10.52
N ASP A 179 9.98 -3.73 -11.09
CA ASP A 179 10.15 -3.95 -12.53
C ASP A 179 10.56 -2.68 -13.30
N VAL A 180 9.71 -2.17 -14.17
CA VAL A 180 9.93 -0.93 -14.95
C VAL A 180 10.02 0.33 -14.07
N HIS A 181 9.57 0.25 -12.84
CA HIS A 181 9.61 1.34 -11.86
C HIS A 181 10.85 1.27 -10.94
N TRP A 182 11.88 0.54 -11.33
CA TRP A 182 13.11 0.32 -10.56
C TRP A 182 13.76 1.63 -10.05
N ARG A 183 13.57 2.76 -10.75
CA ARG A 183 14.09 4.07 -10.31
C ARG A 183 13.44 4.53 -9.00
N VAL A 184 12.19 4.18 -8.75
CA VAL A 184 11.51 4.48 -7.47
C VAL A 184 12.15 3.67 -6.35
N LEU A 185 12.40 2.39 -6.56
CA LEU A 185 13.14 1.56 -5.61
C LEU A 185 14.54 2.14 -5.36
N TYR A 186 15.29 2.41 -6.42
CA TYR A 186 16.67 2.91 -6.32
C TYR A 186 16.75 4.22 -5.55
N ASN A 187 15.81 5.15 -5.78
CA ASN A 187 15.70 6.39 -5.02
C ASN A 187 15.58 6.13 -3.50
N HIS A 188 14.70 5.22 -3.07
CA HIS A 188 14.55 4.88 -1.66
C HIS A 188 15.82 4.22 -1.08
N LEU A 189 16.50 3.36 -1.85
CA LEU A 189 17.74 2.73 -1.38
C LEU A 189 18.89 3.73 -1.25
N LEU A 190 18.98 4.71 -2.14
CA LEU A 190 19.94 5.82 -2.04
C LEU A 190 19.64 6.69 -0.83
N LEU A 191 18.37 7.06 -0.62
CA LEU A 191 17.92 7.81 0.54
C LEU A 191 18.18 7.05 1.85
N PHE A 192 17.97 5.74 1.88
CA PHE A 192 18.31 4.92 3.04
C PHE A 192 19.77 5.05 3.43
N GLY A 193 20.69 4.95 2.47
CA GLY A 193 22.13 5.13 2.70
C GLY A 193 22.52 6.55 3.14
N TYR A 194 21.73 7.56 2.75
CA TYR A 194 21.89 8.94 3.21
C TYR A 194 21.36 9.11 4.63
N ILE A 195 20.18 8.57 4.94
CA ILE A 195 19.52 8.68 6.25
C ILE A 195 20.29 7.90 7.31
N TYR A 196 20.75 6.69 6.98
CA TYR A 196 21.44 5.77 7.88
C TYR A 196 22.79 5.32 7.30
N PRO A 197 23.82 6.20 7.25
CA PRO A 197 25.10 5.87 6.61
C PRO A 197 25.81 4.65 7.23
N SER A 198 25.65 4.43 8.54
CA SER A 198 26.22 3.27 9.25
C SER A 198 25.51 1.95 8.91
N GLU A 199 24.26 2.01 8.47
CA GLU A 199 23.41 0.85 8.22
C GLU A 199 23.32 0.46 6.73
N ARG A 200 23.99 1.19 5.85
CA ARG A 200 23.92 0.98 4.39
C ARG A 200 24.22 -0.46 3.96
N ALA A 201 25.04 -1.18 4.74
CA ALA A 201 25.39 -2.56 4.47
C ALA A 201 24.23 -3.57 4.69
N ARG A 202 23.10 -3.14 5.29
CA ARG A 202 21.87 -3.94 5.37
C ARG A 202 21.24 -4.15 4.00
N ILE A 203 21.48 -3.23 3.07
CA ILE A 203 21.04 -3.40 1.68
C ILE A 203 22.05 -4.29 0.97
N PRO A 204 21.66 -5.42 0.38
CA PRO A 204 22.58 -6.29 -0.31
C PRO A 204 23.31 -5.57 -1.45
N ALA A 205 24.64 -5.75 -1.49
CA ALA A 205 25.47 -5.04 -2.48
C ALA A 205 25.06 -5.33 -3.93
N TRP A 206 24.58 -6.55 -4.21
CA TRP A 206 24.17 -6.96 -5.55
C TRP A 206 23.02 -6.13 -6.12
N ILE A 207 21.98 -5.80 -5.30
CA ILE A 207 20.85 -4.99 -5.79
C ILE A 207 21.30 -3.56 -6.08
N MET A 208 22.15 -2.98 -5.24
CA MET A 208 22.71 -1.65 -5.48
C MET A 208 23.56 -1.61 -6.76
N GLN A 209 24.36 -2.65 -6.98
CA GLN A 209 25.18 -2.77 -8.20
C GLN A 209 24.33 -2.93 -9.46
N GLU A 210 23.28 -3.76 -9.39
CA GLU A 210 22.36 -3.99 -10.49
C GLU A 210 21.61 -2.71 -10.87
N LEU A 211 21.05 -2.00 -9.89
CA LEU A 211 20.33 -0.75 -10.14
C LEU A 211 21.27 0.36 -10.66
N ALA A 212 22.49 0.43 -10.14
CA ALA A 212 23.51 1.34 -10.66
C ALA A 212 23.91 1.01 -12.11
N GLN A 213 23.98 -0.28 -12.46
CA GLN A 213 24.27 -0.71 -13.83
C GLN A 213 23.14 -0.36 -14.78
N ARG A 214 21.87 -0.60 -14.39
CA ARG A 214 20.68 -0.17 -15.17
C ARG A 214 20.69 1.35 -15.41
N LEU A 215 21.05 2.14 -14.38
CA LEU A 215 21.16 3.60 -14.53
C LEU A 215 22.23 3.99 -15.57
N ARG A 216 23.39 3.32 -15.56
CA ARG A 216 24.48 3.57 -16.51
C ARG A 216 24.02 3.25 -17.94
N GLU A 217 23.42 2.07 -18.15
CA GLU A 217 22.93 1.62 -19.44
C GLU A 217 21.87 2.57 -20.02
N GLU A 218 20.92 3.01 -19.20
CA GLU A 218 19.93 4.00 -19.65
C GLU A 218 20.52 5.38 -19.94
N THR A 219 21.60 5.76 -19.22
CA THR A 219 22.28 7.05 -19.44
C THR A 219 23.05 7.04 -20.78
N GLU A 220 23.55 5.89 -21.18
CA GLU A 220 24.27 5.69 -22.44
C GLU A 220 23.30 5.47 -23.63
N ALA A 221 22.08 5.04 -23.36
CA ALA A 221 21.06 4.81 -24.38
C ALA A 221 20.37 6.12 -24.81
N PRO A 222 19.88 6.22 -26.06
CA PRO A 222 19.07 7.37 -26.45
C PRO A 222 17.77 7.46 -25.62
N PRO A 223 17.32 8.67 -25.27
CA PRO A 223 16.10 8.83 -24.49
C PRO A 223 14.86 8.31 -25.25
N PRO A 224 13.84 7.81 -24.54
CA PRO A 224 12.59 7.36 -25.16
C PRO A 224 11.94 8.46 -25.99
N ALA A 225 11.51 8.16 -27.21
CA ALA A 225 10.86 9.12 -28.11
C ALA A 225 9.46 9.55 -27.62
N LYS A 226 8.80 8.71 -26.83
CA LYS A 226 7.46 8.98 -26.30
C LYS A 226 7.54 9.89 -25.09
N ARG A 227 6.81 10.98 -25.10
CA ARG A 227 6.65 11.89 -23.96
C ARG A 227 5.64 11.31 -22.97
N VAL A 228 6.13 10.67 -21.92
CA VAL A 228 5.31 10.09 -20.83
C VAL A 228 5.73 10.73 -19.51
N CYS A 229 4.77 11.21 -18.71
CA CYS A 229 5.02 11.67 -17.35
C CYS A 229 4.69 10.55 -16.37
N GLN A 230 5.72 9.91 -15.83
CA GLN A 230 5.54 8.91 -14.76
C GLN A 230 5.32 9.55 -13.38
N GLY A 231 5.43 10.87 -13.27
CA GLY A 231 5.14 11.61 -12.06
C GLY A 231 3.71 11.39 -11.54
N THR A 232 2.74 11.20 -12.45
CA THR A 232 1.34 10.88 -12.12
C THR A 232 1.18 9.58 -11.32
N LEU A 233 2.17 8.68 -11.35
CA LEU A 233 2.21 7.47 -10.51
C LEU A 233 2.65 7.76 -9.08
N LEU A 234 3.31 8.88 -8.83
CA LEU A 234 3.81 9.31 -7.52
C LEU A 234 2.84 10.31 -6.86
N SER A 235 2.35 11.26 -7.64
CA SER A 235 1.36 12.25 -7.24
C SER A 235 0.52 12.67 -8.43
N MET A 236 -0.76 12.33 -8.41
CA MET A 236 -1.67 12.70 -9.48
C MET A 236 -1.82 14.24 -9.59
N VAL A 237 -2.04 14.89 -8.45
CA VAL A 237 -2.33 16.33 -8.40
C VAL A 237 -1.11 17.18 -8.77
N ASP A 238 0.09 16.78 -8.34
CA ASP A 238 1.30 17.57 -8.57
C ASP A 238 1.77 17.51 -10.03
N TYR A 239 1.36 16.48 -10.79
CA TYR A 239 1.77 16.27 -12.19
C TYR A 239 0.61 16.37 -13.21
N ASP A 240 -0.56 16.87 -12.81
CA ASP A 240 -1.69 17.09 -13.73
C ASP A 240 -1.32 18.08 -14.84
N ILE A 241 -0.58 19.13 -14.52
CA ILE A 241 -0.15 20.15 -15.48
C ILE A 241 0.71 19.57 -16.62
N ASP A 242 1.51 18.53 -16.32
CA ASP A 242 2.36 17.86 -17.31
C ASP A 242 1.50 17.21 -18.40
N VAL A 243 0.38 16.62 -17.99
CA VAL A 243 -0.53 15.91 -18.89
C VAL A 243 -1.47 16.90 -19.59
N GLU A 244 -2.10 17.82 -18.84
CA GLU A 244 -3.14 18.68 -19.34
C GLU A 244 -2.60 19.82 -20.21
N GLN A 245 -1.41 20.35 -19.89
CA GLN A 245 -0.88 21.54 -20.54
C GLN A 245 0.44 21.30 -21.29
N TRP A 246 1.32 20.41 -20.77
CA TRP A 246 2.63 20.22 -21.36
C TRP A 246 2.69 19.07 -22.37
N GLY A 247 1.56 18.37 -22.60
CA GLY A 247 1.40 17.37 -23.63
C GLY A 247 2.15 16.05 -23.36
N TYR A 248 2.37 15.72 -22.09
CA TYR A 248 2.83 14.39 -21.71
C TYR A 248 1.66 13.42 -21.62
N ARG A 249 1.92 12.15 -21.92
CA ARG A 249 0.93 11.08 -21.75
C ARG A 249 0.98 10.58 -20.30
N ASP A 250 -0.19 10.39 -19.70
CA ASP A 250 -0.35 9.70 -18.43
C ASP A 250 -0.17 8.17 -18.63
N PRO A 251 0.75 7.49 -17.94
CA PRO A 251 0.94 6.05 -18.05
C PRO A 251 -0.08 5.23 -17.27
N ARG A 252 -0.88 5.84 -16.40
CA ARG A 252 -1.87 5.13 -15.58
C ARG A 252 -2.87 4.41 -16.47
N PRO A 253 -3.36 3.20 -16.05
CA PRO A 253 -4.44 2.54 -16.77
C PRO A 253 -5.65 3.48 -16.87
N VAL A 254 -6.27 3.52 -18.04
CA VAL A 254 -7.49 4.31 -18.26
C VAL A 254 -8.56 3.83 -17.28
N LYS A 255 -9.05 4.73 -16.42
CA LYS A 255 -10.16 4.39 -15.52
C LYS A 255 -11.35 3.96 -16.37
N PRO A 256 -11.95 2.78 -16.14
CA PRO A 256 -13.21 2.47 -16.78
C PRO A 256 -14.21 3.55 -16.38
N THR A 257 -14.77 4.26 -17.36
CA THR A 257 -15.85 5.21 -17.12
C THR A 257 -17.10 4.40 -16.74
N PHE A 258 -17.27 4.11 -15.47
CA PHE A 258 -18.52 3.61 -14.95
C PHE A 258 -19.53 4.76 -15.04
N ARG A 259 -20.35 4.76 -16.09
CA ARG A 259 -21.57 5.57 -16.10
C ARG A 259 -22.40 5.14 -14.91
N ASN A 260 -22.56 6.05 -13.95
CA ASN A 260 -23.49 5.86 -12.83
C ASN A 260 -24.90 5.78 -13.43
N PRO A 261 -25.62 4.64 -13.40
CA PRO A 261 -26.94 4.53 -14.06
C PRO A 261 -28.03 5.39 -13.41
N GLY A 262 -27.68 6.22 -12.40
CA GLY A 262 -28.60 7.06 -11.65
C GLY A 262 -28.19 8.54 -11.54
N ALA A 263 -27.17 9.02 -12.24
CA ALA A 263 -26.89 10.47 -12.25
C ALA A 263 -27.93 11.18 -13.12
N PRO A 264 -28.63 12.24 -12.60
CA PRO A 264 -29.53 13.05 -13.43
C PRO A 264 -28.70 13.70 -14.54
N GLY A 265 -29.18 13.58 -15.78
CA GLY A 265 -28.49 14.05 -16.96
C GLY A 265 -28.17 15.54 -16.86
N ASP A 266 -26.90 15.86 -17.10
CA ASP A 266 -26.44 17.22 -17.37
C ASP A 266 -27.14 17.70 -18.67
N THR A 267 -28.24 18.43 -18.52
CA THR A 267 -28.91 19.10 -19.63
C THR A 267 -28.06 20.28 -20.01
N GLY A 268 -27.25 20.06 -21.04
CA GLY A 268 -26.46 21.13 -21.67
C GLY A 268 -27.26 22.42 -21.90
N HIS A 269 -26.73 23.49 -21.38
CA HIS A 269 -27.07 24.84 -21.89
C HIS A 269 -25.98 25.25 -22.86
N ARG A 270 -26.50 25.56 -24.05
CA ARG A 270 -25.80 26.20 -25.20
C ARG A 270 -25.24 27.59 -24.84
#